data_46df80f2ec8a02a967f230a3a40e15fc
#
_entry.id   46df80f2ec8a02a967f230a3a40e15fc
#
_cell.length_a   1.000
_cell.length_b   1.000
_cell.length_c   1.000
_cell.angle_alpha   90.00
_cell.angle_beta   90.00
_cell.angle_gamma   90.00
#
_symmetry.space_group_name_H-M   'P 1'
#
loop_
_entity.id
_entity.type
_entity.pdbx_description
1 polymer ?
#
loop_
_entity_poly.entity_id
_entity_poly.type
_entity_poly.pdbx_seq_one_letter_code
_entity_poly.pdbx_strand_id
1 'polypeptide(L)'
;WSPDGKELAYCAERNGNYDVYTIPAEGGEETRLTTAEGLDDGPEYSPCGQYIWFNSVRTGLMQVWRMKADGSEQTQMTFDETRNSWFPHISPDGKSVVFITYYKGDLEPGEHLANKNVELRLMPANGGEPKTLLKLFGGQGTINVNSWAPDSKRIAFVSYRIN
;
A
#
# COMPACT_ATOMS: atom_id res chain seq x y z
N TRP A 1 4.71 7.72 -9.11
CA TRP A 1 4.59 8.20 -10.49
C TRP A 1 3.62 7.33 -11.28
N SER A 2 2.80 7.94 -12.16
CA SER A 2 2.11 7.20 -13.20
C SER A 2 3.13 6.56 -14.15
N PRO A 3 2.84 5.38 -14.77
CA PRO A 3 3.80 4.71 -15.64
C PRO A 3 4.22 5.52 -16.88
N ASP A 4 3.38 6.46 -17.32
CA ASP A 4 3.69 7.39 -18.42
C ASP A 4 4.44 8.65 -17.96
N GLY A 5 4.69 8.78 -16.65
CA GLY A 5 5.43 9.88 -16.05
C GLY A 5 4.70 11.23 -16.00
N LYS A 6 3.38 11.26 -16.23
CA LYS A 6 2.63 12.52 -16.32
C LYS A 6 2.00 12.97 -15.01
N GLU A 7 1.82 12.05 -14.05
CA GLU A 7 1.19 12.33 -12.76
C GLU A 7 1.96 11.75 -11.60
N LEU A 8 1.82 12.38 -10.44
CA LEU A 8 2.23 11.89 -9.14
C LEU A 8 0.98 11.55 -8.33
N ALA A 9 0.93 10.35 -7.74
CA ALA A 9 -0.02 10.04 -6.68
C ALA A 9 0.70 10.18 -5.33
N TYR A 10 0.02 10.76 -4.35
CA TYR A 10 0.59 11.00 -3.02
C TYR A 10 -0.51 11.06 -1.95
N CYS A 11 -0.13 10.89 -0.71
CA CYS A 11 -0.99 11.11 0.45
C CYS A 11 -0.78 12.53 0.98
N ALA A 12 -1.88 13.21 1.33
CA ALA A 12 -1.82 14.51 1.96
C ALA A 12 -2.97 14.70 2.96
N GLU A 13 -2.65 15.40 4.05
CA GLU A 13 -3.64 15.84 5.02
C GLU A 13 -4.30 17.14 4.53
N ARG A 14 -5.64 17.13 4.49
CA ARG A 14 -6.46 18.31 4.21
C ARG A 14 -7.68 18.29 5.12
N ASN A 15 -7.89 19.37 5.86
CA ASN A 15 -9.04 19.53 6.76
C ASN A 15 -9.17 18.42 7.83
N GLY A 16 -8.05 17.92 8.35
CA GLY A 16 -8.01 16.90 9.39
C GLY A 16 -8.19 15.47 8.88
N ASN A 17 -8.18 15.22 7.57
CA ASN A 17 -8.24 13.89 6.98
C ASN A 17 -7.06 13.65 6.02
N TYR A 18 -6.52 12.44 6.04
CA TYR A 18 -5.45 12.00 5.14
C TYR A 18 -6.05 11.25 3.97
N ASP A 19 -5.86 11.77 2.77
CA ASP A 19 -6.40 11.21 1.54
C ASP A 19 -5.36 11.06 0.45
N VAL A 20 -5.69 10.24 -0.55
CA VAL A 20 -4.91 10.08 -1.77
C VAL A 20 -5.30 11.18 -2.76
N TYR A 21 -4.28 11.83 -3.30
CA TYR A 21 -4.36 12.86 -4.34
C TYR A 21 -3.50 12.50 -5.53
N THR A 22 -3.80 13.10 -6.67
CA THR A 22 -2.90 13.18 -7.82
C THR A 22 -2.63 14.63 -8.20
N ILE A 23 -1.48 14.86 -8.83
CA ILE A 23 -1.09 16.14 -9.39
C ILE A 23 -0.31 15.91 -10.68
N PRO A 24 -0.49 16.75 -11.73
CA PRO A 24 0.36 16.67 -12.92
C PRO A 24 1.85 16.79 -12.56
N ALA A 25 2.71 16.04 -13.24
CA ALA A 25 4.16 16.03 -12.99
C ALA A 25 4.82 17.42 -13.16
N GLU A 26 4.24 18.25 -14.01
CA GLU A 26 4.68 19.62 -14.25
C GLU A 26 4.09 20.64 -13.24
N GLY A 27 3.34 20.14 -12.26
CA GLY A 27 2.59 20.98 -11.31
C GLY A 27 1.22 21.40 -11.86
N GLY A 28 0.44 22.04 -11.01
CA GLY A 28 -0.91 22.48 -11.37
C GLY A 28 -1.92 22.16 -10.28
N GLU A 29 -3.17 21.94 -10.69
CA GLU A 29 -4.27 21.64 -9.77
C GLU A 29 -4.20 20.18 -9.31
N GLU A 30 -4.28 19.96 -7.99
CA GLU A 30 -4.36 18.62 -7.42
C GLU A 30 -5.79 18.06 -7.48
N THR A 31 -5.92 16.77 -7.71
CA THR A 31 -7.20 16.07 -7.71
C THR A 31 -7.27 15.13 -6.51
N ARG A 32 -8.28 15.31 -5.66
CA ARG A 32 -8.53 14.40 -4.53
C ARG A 32 -9.24 13.15 -5.02
N LEU A 33 -8.66 11.97 -4.75
CA LEU A 33 -9.19 10.68 -5.20
C LEU A 33 -9.97 9.92 -4.12
N THR A 34 -9.62 10.12 -2.84
CA THR A 34 -10.33 9.48 -1.72
C THR A 34 -10.93 10.52 -0.79
N THR A 35 -12.01 10.15 -0.09
CA THR A 35 -12.76 11.03 0.81
C THR A 35 -13.32 10.29 2.03
N ALA A 36 -12.92 9.04 2.24
CA ALA A 36 -13.36 8.27 3.39
C ALA A 36 -12.77 8.85 4.68
N GLU A 37 -13.50 8.73 5.78
CA GLU A 37 -12.99 9.13 7.08
C GLU A 37 -11.83 8.22 7.50
N GLY A 38 -10.78 8.82 8.05
CA GLY A 38 -9.57 8.16 8.51
C GLY A 38 -8.43 8.22 7.48
N LEU A 39 -7.40 7.43 7.74
CA LEU A 39 -6.16 7.46 6.95
C LEU A 39 -6.30 6.63 5.67
N ASP A 40 -6.15 7.29 4.53
CA ASP A 40 -5.87 6.68 3.23
C ASP A 40 -4.42 7.06 2.82
N ASP A 41 -3.53 6.07 2.63
CA ASP A 41 -2.09 6.31 2.47
C ASP A 41 -1.43 5.35 1.48
N GLY A 42 -0.17 5.63 1.16
CA GLY A 42 0.73 4.76 0.40
C GLY A 42 0.27 4.44 -1.03
N PRO A 43 -0.14 5.45 -1.84
CA PRO A 43 -0.62 5.18 -3.19
C PRO A 43 0.50 4.72 -4.12
N GLU A 44 0.23 3.67 -4.90
CA GLU A 44 1.11 3.17 -5.95
C GLU A 44 0.32 2.85 -7.22
N TYR A 45 0.75 3.41 -8.36
CA TYR A 45 0.19 3.05 -9.65
C TYR A 45 0.52 1.60 -10.03
N SER A 46 -0.45 0.90 -10.58
CA SER A 46 -0.19 -0.37 -11.27
C SER A 46 0.69 -0.14 -12.52
N PRO A 47 1.50 -1.13 -12.95
CA PRO A 47 2.35 -1.00 -14.13
C PRO A 47 1.61 -0.65 -15.42
N CYS A 48 0.34 -1.02 -15.54
CA CYS A 48 -0.50 -0.65 -16.67
C CYS A 48 -1.12 0.75 -16.58
N GLY A 49 -0.95 1.47 -15.46
CA GLY A 49 -1.52 2.80 -15.24
C GLY A 49 -3.04 2.86 -15.01
N GLN A 50 -3.74 1.71 -15.03
CA GLN A 50 -5.20 1.69 -14.90
C GLN A 50 -5.68 1.79 -13.47
N TYR A 51 -4.85 1.42 -12.50
CA TYR A 51 -5.21 1.34 -11.09
C TYR A 51 -4.19 2.05 -10.20
N ILE A 52 -4.69 2.53 -9.05
CA ILE A 52 -3.89 2.96 -7.91
C ILE A 52 -4.21 2.03 -6.75
N TRP A 53 -3.18 1.44 -6.15
CA TRP A 53 -3.26 0.66 -4.92
C TRP A 53 -2.93 1.55 -3.75
N PHE A 54 -3.57 1.36 -2.63
CA PHE A 54 -3.38 2.20 -1.44
C PHE A 54 -3.80 1.45 -0.16
N ASN A 55 -3.52 2.02 0.98
CA ASN A 55 -3.98 1.53 2.28
C ASN A 55 -5.14 2.38 2.77
N SER A 56 -6.06 1.78 3.54
CA SER A 56 -7.16 2.51 4.18
C SER A 56 -7.58 1.86 5.49
N VAL A 57 -7.87 2.69 6.51
CA VAL A 57 -8.42 2.27 7.81
C VAL A 57 -9.94 2.28 7.85
N ARG A 58 -10.62 2.66 6.78
CA ARG A 58 -12.09 2.90 6.72
C ARG A 58 -12.95 1.70 7.14
N THR A 59 -12.38 0.50 7.23
CA THR A 59 -13.07 -0.71 7.72
C THR A 59 -12.58 -1.16 9.10
N GLY A 60 -11.90 -0.28 9.83
CA GLY A 60 -11.46 -0.48 11.22
C GLY A 60 -10.01 -0.90 11.36
N LEU A 61 -9.53 -1.90 10.60
CA LEU A 61 -8.12 -2.22 10.47
C LEU A 61 -7.55 -1.63 9.18
N MET A 62 -6.25 -1.37 9.14
CA MET A 62 -5.58 -0.98 7.91
C MET A 62 -5.64 -2.14 6.92
N GLN A 63 -6.24 -1.89 5.76
CA GLN A 63 -6.39 -2.87 4.69
C GLN A 63 -5.83 -2.33 3.37
N VAL A 64 -5.48 -3.25 2.48
CA VAL A 64 -5.11 -2.91 1.09
C VAL A 64 -6.37 -2.68 0.27
N TRP A 65 -6.38 -1.61 -0.48
CA TRP A 65 -7.44 -1.19 -1.39
C TRP A 65 -6.88 -0.94 -2.78
N ARG A 66 -7.75 -0.93 -3.76
CA ARG A 66 -7.46 -0.57 -5.14
C ARG A 66 -8.59 0.27 -5.71
N MET A 67 -8.25 1.26 -6.52
CA MET A 67 -9.20 2.09 -7.27
C MET A 67 -8.74 2.23 -8.72
N LYS A 68 -9.59 2.68 -9.62
CA LYS A 68 -9.15 3.18 -10.93
C LYS A 68 -8.29 4.41 -10.77
N ALA A 69 -7.46 4.73 -11.77
CA ALA A 69 -6.57 5.89 -11.74
C ALA A 69 -7.31 7.23 -11.57
N ASP A 70 -8.58 7.29 -11.95
CA ASP A 70 -9.47 8.45 -11.75
C ASP A 70 -10.13 8.52 -10.35
N GLY A 71 -9.78 7.59 -9.44
CA GLY A 71 -10.34 7.50 -8.09
C GLY A 71 -11.65 6.71 -7.98
N SER A 72 -12.24 6.28 -9.10
CA SER A 72 -13.47 5.49 -9.12
C SER A 72 -13.24 4.01 -8.77
N GLU A 73 -14.33 3.28 -8.51
CA GLU A 73 -14.34 1.82 -8.25
C GLU A 73 -13.39 1.40 -7.10
N GLN A 74 -13.40 2.16 -5.99
CA GLN A 74 -12.60 1.82 -4.81
C GLN A 74 -13.03 0.47 -4.24
N THR A 75 -12.12 -0.50 -4.25
CA THR A 75 -12.39 -1.89 -3.90
C THR A 75 -11.41 -2.36 -2.82
N GLN A 76 -11.94 -2.92 -1.73
CA GLN A 76 -11.13 -3.58 -0.71
C GLN A 76 -10.52 -4.87 -1.27
N MET A 77 -9.24 -5.08 -1.03
CA MET A 77 -8.48 -6.21 -1.56
C MET A 77 -8.03 -7.20 -0.47
N THR A 78 -7.91 -6.75 0.78
CA THR A 78 -7.64 -7.60 1.94
C THR A 78 -8.76 -7.47 2.96
N PHE A 79 -9.09 -8.59 3.64
CA PHE A 79 -10.22 -8.70 4.57
C PHE A 79 -9.77 -9.32 5.90
N ASP A 80 -8.56 -9.02 6.32
CA ASP A 80 -7.98 -9.61 7.51
C ASP A 80 -8.62 -9.01 8.78
N GLU A 81 -9.02 -9.84 9.72
CA GLU A 81 -9.59 -9.44 11.01
C GLU A 81 -8.54 -9.37 12.14
N THR A 82 -7.33 -9.81 11.85
CA THR A 82 -6.24 -9.99 12.82
C THR A 82 -4.96 -9.26 12.46
N ARG A 83 -4.93 -8.53 11.35
CA ARG A 83 -3.74 -7.84 10.85
C ARG A 83 -4.08 -6.49 10.23
N ASN A 84 -3.15 -5.56 10.39
CA ASN A 84 -3.07 -4.29 9.66
C ASN A 84 -2.13 -4.46 8.47
N SER A 85 -2.63 -4.26 7.25
CA SER A 85 -1.90 -4.45 5.99
C SER A 85 -1.47 -3.11 5.39
N TRP A 86 -0.15 -2.96 5.11
CA TRP A 86 0.47 -1.71 4.71
C TRP A 86 1.33 -1.86 3.46
N PHE A 87 1.47 -0.77 2.70
CA PHE A 87 2.40 -0.62 1.57
C PHE A 87 2.26 -1.71 0.51
N PRO A 88 1.13 -1.74 -0.22
CA PRO A 88 0.94 -2.68 -1.34
C PRO A 88 1.85 -2.31 -2.51
N HIS A 89 2.74 -3.22 -2.90
CA HIS A 89 3.64 -3.07 -4.04
C HIS A 89 3.35 -4.10 -5.11
N ILE A 90 3.02 -3.61 -6.31
CA ILE A 90 2.62 -4.44 -7.43
C ILE A 90 3.86 -4.93 -8.19
N SER A 91 3.87 -6.22 -8.55
CA SER A 91 4.91 -6.77 -9.41
C SER A 91 4.92 -6.11 -10.79
N PRO A 92 6.08 -6.00 -11.46
CA PRO A 92 6.19 -5.40 -12.79
C PRO A 92 5.28 -6.03 -13.85
N ASP A 93 4.96 -7.33 -13.74
CA ASP A 93 4.03 -8.02 -14.62
C ASP A 93 2.54 -7.80 -14.28
N GLY A 94 2.27 -7.05 -13.21
CA GLY A 94 0.91 -6.71 -12.76
C GLY A 94 0.12 -7.86 -12.14
N LYS A 95 0.74 -9.01 -11.83
CA LYS A 95 0.01 -10.21 -11.40
C LYS A 95 -0.01 -10.44 -9.91
N SER A 96 0.93 -9.87 -9.17
CA SER A 96 1.10 -10.10 -7.73
C SER A 96 1.24 -8.79 -6.97
N VAL A 97 0.81 -8.81 -5.72
CA VAL A 97 0.99 -7.69 -4.78
C VAL A 97 1.67 -8.21 -3.54
N VAL A 98 2.79 -7.62 -3.16
CA VAL A 98 3.45 -7.85 -1.87
C VAL A 98 3.14 -6.69 -0.94
N PHE A 99 2.96 -6.98 0.34
CA PHE A 99 2.71 -5.97 1.37
C PHE A 99 3.17 -6.48 2.74
N ILE A 100 3.34 -5.55 3.68
CA ILE A 100 3.70 -5.87 5.07
C ILE A 100 2.46 -5.88 5.95
N THR A 101 2.41 -6.77 6.94
CA THR A 101 1.34 -6.80 7.92
C THR A 101 1.86 -6.79 9.34
N TYR A 102 1.17 -6.03 10.20
CA TYR A 102 1.34 -6.01 11.64
C TYR A 102 0.19 -6.75 12.31
N TYR A 103 0.44 -7.38 13.44
CA TYR A 103 -0.63 -8.04 14.19
C TYR A 103 -1.54 -7.01 14.86
N LYS A 104 -2.84 -7.31 14.87
CA LYS A 104 -3.83 -6.51 15.59
C LYS A 104 -3.48 -6.43 17.07
N GLY A 105 -3.47 -5.21 17.62
CA GLY A 105 -3.13 -4.95 19.02
C GLY A 105 -1.64 -4.67 19.27
N ASP A 106 -0.74 -4.87 18.30
CA ASP A 106 0.66 -4.47 18.42
C ASP A 106 0.86 -2.95 18.25
N LEU A 107 -0.08 -2.30 17.57
CA LEU A 107 -0.14 -0.85 17.32
C LEU A 107 -1.54 -0.46 16.86
N GLU A 108 -1.82 0.84 16.84
CA GLU A 108 -3.07 1.36 16.30
C GLU A 108 -3.14 1.13 14.78
N PRO A 109 -4.34 0.96 14.19
CA PRO A 109 -4.50 0.66 12.76
C PRO A 109 -3.83 1.66 11.83
N GLY A 110 -3.78 2.94 12.20
CA GLY A 110 -3.14 4.02 11.45
C GLY A 110 -1.62 4.15 11.67
N GLU A 111 -0.99 3.24 12.39
CA GLU A 111 0.44 3.27 12.68
C GLU A 111 1.19 2.16 11.94
N HIS A 112 2.46 2.43 11.59
CA HIS A 112 3.38 1.49 10.96
C HIS A 112 4.79 1.65 11.52
N LEU A 113 4.95 1.32 12.79
CA LEU A 113 6.19 1.55 13.54
C LEU A 113 7.30 0.55 13.18
N ALA A 114 8.55 0.96 13.42
CA ALA A 114 9.73 0.09 13.38
C ALA A 114 9.78 -0.85 14.61
N ASN A 115 10.66 -1.85 14.56
CA ASN A 115 10.93 -2.77 15.67
C ASN A 115 9.71 -3.59 16.12
N LYS A 116 9.00 -4.15 15.16
CA LYS A 116 7.85 -5.03 15.36
C LYS A 116 8.07 -6.40 14.73
N ASN A 117 7.36 -7.40 15.24
CA ASN A 117 7.21 -8.67 14.53
C ASN A 117 6.17 -8.50 13.42
N VAL A 118 6.59 -8.69 12.19
CA VAL A 118 5.75 -8.45 11.01
C VAL A 118 5.80 -9.64 10.06
N GLU A 119 4.86 -9.66 9.12
CA GLU A 119 4.85 -10.62 8.03
C GLU A 119 4.93 -9.89 6.69
N LEU A 120 5.74 -10.38 5.76
CA LEU A 120 5.58 -10.08 4.34
C LEU A 120 4.58 -11.07 3.75
N ARG A 121 3.57 -10.55 3.09
CA ARG A 121 2.50 -11.33 2.49
C ARG A 121 2.37 -11.05 1.00
N LEU A 122 1.91 -12.04 0.27
CA LEU A 122 1.73 -12.00 -1.18
C LEU A 122 0.31 -12.42 -1.54
N MET A 123 -0.31 -11.70 -2.46
CA MET A 123 -1.61 -12.05 -3.02
C MET A 123 -1.65 -11.86 -4.55
N PRO A 124 -2.56 -12.53 -5.26
CA PRO A 124 -2.82 -12.19 -6.66
C PRO A 124 -3.41 -10.78 -6.81
N ALA A 125 -2.99 -10.03 -7.84
CA ALA A 125 -3.48 -8.67 -8.05
C ALA A 125 -4.97 -8.60 -8.49
N ASN A 126 -5.55 -9.73 -8.87
CA ASN A 126 -6.99 -9.84 -9.16
C ASN A 126 -7.82 -10.23 -7.93
N GLY A 127 -7.20 -10.32 -6.75
CA GLY A 127 -7.83 -10.73 -5.49
C GLY A 127 -7.58 -12.17 -5.12
N GLY A 128 -7.94 -12.54 -3.89
CA GLY A 128 -7.75 -13.86 -3.31
C GLY A 128 -7.04 -13.79 -1.96
N GLU A 129 -6.91 -14.95 -1.29
CA GLU A 129 -6.32 -15.04 0.04
C GLU A 129 -4.81 -14.75 0.03
N PRO A 130 -4.36 -13.78 0.82
CA PRO A 130 -2.94 -13.50 0.97
C PRO A 130 -2.20 -14.65 1.65
N LYS A 131 -1.02 -14.97 1.14
CA LYS A 131 -0.11 -15.98 1.71
C LYS A 131 1.06 -15.32 2.41
N THR A 132 1.40 -15.74 3.61
CA THR A 132 2.61 -15.30 4.30
C THR A 132 3.83 -15.88 3.60
N LEU A 133 4.70 -14.99 3.10
CA LEU A 133 5.99 -15.35 2.53
C LEU A 133 7.04 -15.54 3.63
N LEU A 134 7.04 -14.64 4.60
CA LEU A 134 8.09 -14.54 5.60
C LEU A 134 7.57 -13.84 6.86
N LYS A 135 8.02 -14.31 8.03
CA LYS A 135 7.88 -13.62 9.32
C LYS A 135 9.26 -13.09 9.71
N LEU A 136 9.31 -11.82 10.12
CA LEU A 136 10.58 -11.19 10.44
C LEU A 136 10.40 -10.11 11.52
N PHE A 137 11.52 -9.70 12.11
CA PHE A 137 11.60 -8.51 12.94
C PHE A 137 11.94 -7.32 12.04
N GLY A 138 11.07 -6.30 12.00
CA GLY A 138 11.18 -5.19 11.06
C GLY A 138 10.16 -4.10 11.35
N GLY A 139 9.32 -3.78 10.36
CA GLY A 139 8.30 -2.75 10.44
C GLY A 139 8.56 -1.60 9.48
N GLN A 140 8.44 -0.36 9.95
CA GLN A 140 8.77 0.83 9.18
C GLN A 140 10.17 0.70 8.57
N GLY A 141 10.30 0.84 7.25
CA GLY A 141 11.55 0.66 6.52
C GLY A 141 11.80 -0.76 5.98
N THR A 142 10.96 -1.74 6.31
CA THR A 142 11.10 -3.10 5.78
C THR A 142 10.82 -3.17 4.28
N ILE A 143 9.72 -2.55 3.84
CA ILE A 143 9.28 -2.54 2.43
C ILE A 143 8.43 -1.29 2.13
N ASN A 144 8.89 -0.10 2.47
CA ASN A 144 8.15 1.14 2.25
C ASN A 144 8.11 1.60 0.80
N VAL A 145 8.95 1.03 -0.06
CA VAL A 145 9.03 1.34 -1.50
C VAL A 145 9.01 0.06 -2.30
N ASN A 146 8.51 0.15 -3.51
CA ASN A 146 8.48 -0.99 -4.42
C ASN A 146 9.89 -1.48 -4.72
N SER A 147 10.16 -2.71 -4.35
CA SER A 147 11.47 -3.38 -4.46
C SER A 147 11.42 -4.69 -5.23
N TRP A 148 10.41 -4.85 -6.07
CA TRP A 148 10.32 -5.96 -7.00
C TRP A 148 11.48 -5.92 -8.01
N ALA A 149 12.09 -7.08 -8.28
CA ALA A 149 12.98 -7.22 -9.42
C ALA A 149 12.18 -7.11 -10.75
N PRO A 150 12.79 -6.61 -11.84
CA PRO A 150 12.11 -6.44 -13.11
C PRO A 150 11.50 -7.74 -13.70
N ASP A 151 12.01 -8.90 -13.28
CA ASP A 151 11.51 -10.20 -13.71
C ASP A 151 10.27 -10.68 -12.94
N SER A 152 9.76 -9.89 -11.98
CA SER A 152 8.61 -10.20 -11.13
C SER A 152 8.74 -11.48 -10.28
N LYS A 153 9.97 -11.96 -10.05
CA LYS A 153 10.23 -13.22 -9.32
C LYS A 153 10.88 -13.01 -7.96
N ARG A 154 11.39 -11.84 -7.68
CA ARG A 154 12.15 -11.52 -6.48
C ARG A 154 11.75 -10.16 -5.94
N ILE A 155 11.80 -10.03 -4.63
CA ILE A 155 11.67 -8.76 -3.91
C ILE A 155 12.90 -8.57 -3.01
N ALA A 156 13.25 -7.34 -2.75
CA ALA A 156 14.18 -6.97 -1.70
C ALA A 156 13.42 -6.44 -0.50
N PHE A 157 13.93 -6.66 0.70
CA PHE A 157 13.35 -6.13 1.94
C PHE A 157 14.44 -5.99 3.00
N VAL A 158 14.15 -5.23 4.05
CA VAL A 158 15.04 -5.02 5.19
C VAL A 158 14.47 -5.74 6.41
N SER A 159 15.31 -6.53 7.09
CA SER A 159 15.02 -7.05 8.43
C SER A 159 15.96 -6.40 9.44
N TYR A 160 15.48 -6.22 10.67
CA TYR A 160 16.25 -5.66 11.75
C TYR A 160 16.89 -6.75 12.62
N ARG A 161 18.04 -6.42 13.22
CA ARG A 161 18.64 -7.24 14.28
C ARG A 161 18.66 -6.42 15.55
N ILE A 162 18.26 -7.05 16.64
CA ILE A 162 18.50 -6.51 17.99
C ILE A 162 19.87 -7.03 18.41
N ASN A 163 20.79 -6.13 18.69
CA ASN A 163 22.10 -6.46 19.29
C ASN A 163 21.97 -6.57 20.79
#